data_cf0266996a4a3cdd98354fee1bc075ec
#
_entry.id   cf0266996a4a3cdd98354fee1bc075ec
#
_cell.length_a   1.000
_cell.length_b   1.000
_cell.length_c   1.000
_cell.angle_alpha   90.00
_cell.angle_beta   90.00
_cell.angle_gamma   90.00
#
_symmetry.space_group_name_H-M   'P 1'
#
loop_
_entity.id
_entity.type
_entity.pdbx_description
1 polymer ?
#
loop_
_entity_poly.entity_id
_entity_poly.type
_entity_poly.pdbx_seq_one_letter_code
_entity_poly.pdbx_strand_id
1 'polypeptide(L)'
;MMTNSRMLVGAAALFAAISLNAEAKLYKWVDDKGVTHYGETIPPEYANRDTKQLDKGRIIDRDEKRDAGKKGPAKKEVVEDKAVIEAQRRDNALLATYSNEKEIDLARDRNLLQVEARVNSYTTMLKSAEATLAGLLQERDAINKNGRKMPASLIQDITEAEALVVRRKKELETSNKEVEAVKARYAADKQRYRELKGISPAK
;
A
#
# COMPACT_ATOMS: atom_id res chain seq x y z
N MET A 1 10.70 -61.27 -38.17
CA MET A 1 11.87 -60.55 -38.64
C MET A 1 11.99 -59.29 -37.80
N MET A 2 12.78 -59.29 -36.72
CA MET A 2 14.18 -58.83 -36.68
C MET A 2 14.27 -57.41 -37.23
N THR A 3 14.64 -56.38 -36.55
CA THR A 3 15.75 -56.01 -35.64
C THR A 3 15.68 -54.50 -35.52
N ASN A 4 16.09 -53.78 -34.64
CA ASN A 4 17.14 -53.61 -33.68
C ASN A 4 16.95 -52.30 -32.93
N SER A 5 17.02 -52.44 -31.65
CA SER A 5 17.30 -51.41 -30.69
C SER A 5 18.63 -50.69 -31.03
N ARG A 6 18.65 -49.36 -30.96
CA ARG A 6 19.87 -48.61 -30.70
C ARG A 6 19.61 -47.46 -29.72
N MET A 7 20.04 -47.71 -28.49
CA MET A 7 20.31 -46.69 -27.48
C MET A 7 21.07 -45.51 -28.04
N LEU A 8 20.63 -44.33 -27.75
CA LEU A 8 21.46 -43.11 -27.71
C LEU A 8 21.31 -42.46 -26.33
N VAL A 9 22.30 -42.76 -25.52
CA VAL A 9 22.59 -42.08 -24.26
C VAL A 9 23.05 -40.69 -24.61
N GLY A 10 22.21 -39.68 -24.39
CA GLY A 10 22.55 -38.27 -24.49
C GLY A 10 22.77 -37.72 -23.08
N ALA A 11 24.01 -37.39 -22.76
CA ALA A 11 24.44 -36.81 -21.51
C ALA A 11 23.72 -35.48 -21.23
N ALA A 12 22.87 -35.44 -20.20
CA ALA A 12 22.34 -34.22 -19.63
C ALA A 12 23.44 -33.56 -18.79
N ALA A 13 24.10 -32.55 -19.37
CA ALA A 13 25.01 -31.68 -18.64
C ALA A 13 24.21 -30.85 -17.63
N LEU A 14 24.39 -31.14 -16.37
CA LEU A 14 23.86 -30.41 -15.23
C LEU A 14 24.58 -29.06 -15.15
N PHE A 15 24.01 -28.01 -15.72
CA PHE A 15 24.43 -26.64 -15.45
C PHE A 15 23.86 -26.24 -14.07
N ALA A 16 24.63 -26.50 -13.02
CA ALA A 16 24.41 -25.88 -11.72
C ALA A 16 24.73 -24.40 -11.83
N ALA A 17 23.72 -23.58 -12.07
CA ALA A 17 23.82 -22.13 -11.95
C ALA A 17 24.04 -21.82 -10.46
N ILE A 18 25.28 -21.59 -10.08
CA ILE A 18 25.64 -21.01 -8.79
C ILE A 18 25.19 -19.56 -8.84
N SER A 19 23.99 -19.29 -8.31
CA SER A 19 23.52 -17.95 -8.04
C SER A 19 24.38 -17.40 -6.91
N LEU A 20 25.43 -16.67 -7.24
CA LEU A 20 26.15 -15.81 -6.31
C LEU A 20 25.17 -14.71 -5.90
N ASN A 21 24.51 -14.89 -4.76
CA ASN A 21 23.84 -13.81 -4.06
C ASN A 21 24.94 -12.85 -3.58
N ALA A 22 25.28 -11.86 -4.40
CA ALA A 22 26.04 -10.72 -3.96
C ALA A 22 25.14 -9.89 -3.04
N GLU A 23 25.26 -10.13 -1.72
CA GLU A 23 24.66 -9.25 -0.73
C GLU A 23 25.35 -7.88 -0.86
N ALA A 24 24.69 -6.93 -1.50
CA ALA A 24 25.14 -5.56 -1.61
C ALA A 24 25.15 -4.95 -0.20
N LYS A 25 26.35 -4.74 0.34
CA LYS A 25 26.55 -4.11 1.65
C LYS A 25 26.40 -2.60 1.47
N LEU A 26 25.41 -2.01 2.10
CA LEU A 26 25.21 -0.56 2.08
C LEU A 26 25.89 0.05 3.30
N TYR A 27 26.69 1.09 3.08
CA TYR A 27 27.39 1.83 4.12
C TYR A 27 26.82 3.26 4.21
N LYS A 28 26.78 3.78 5.45
CA LYS A 28 26.46 5.19 5.75
C LYS A 28 27.73 5.86 6.27
N TRP A 29 28.08 7.04 5.76
CA TRP A 29 29.15 7.90 6.29
C TRP A 29 28.75 9.36 6.20
N VAL A 30 29.43 10.20 6.97
CA VAL A 30 29.22 11.67 6.98
C VAL A 30 30.49 12.33 6.45
N ASP A 31 30.34 13.28 5.52
CA ASP A 31 31.45 14.03 4.99
C ASP A 31 31.90 15.20 5.92
N ASP A 32 32.97 15.92 5.54
CA ASP A 32 33.53 17.03 6.32
C ASP A 32 32.56 18.23 6.43
N LYS A 33 31.49 18.26 5.62
CA LYS A 33 30.45 19.29 5.62
C LYS A 33 29.24 18.87 6.45
N GLY A 34 29.29 17.70 7.11
CA GLY A 34 28.17 17.15 7.88
C GLY A 34 27.07 16.51 7.03
N VAL A 35 27.30 16.29 5.73
CA VAL A 35 26.33 15.66 4.85
C VAL A 35 26.44 14.13 4.93
N THR A 36 25.33 13.48 5.10
CA THR A 36 25.25 12.02 5.16
C THR A 36 25.17 11.39 3.77
N HIS A 37 26.09 10.48 3.49
CA HIS A 37 26.15 9.70 2.25
C HIS A 37 25.83 8.23 2.47
N TYR A 38 25.33 7.58 1.43
CA TYR A 38 25.04 6.14 1.41
C TYR A 38 25.62 5.55 0.12
N GLY A 39 26.30 4.40 0.21
CA GLY A 39 26.86 3.73 -0.94
C GLY A 39 27.39 2.33 -0.61
N GLU A 40 27.69 1.56 -1.63
CA GLU A 40 28.26 0.22 -1.50
C GLU A 40 29.76 0.24 -1.15
N THR A 41 30.43 1.37 -1.39
CA THR A 41 31.85 1.58 -1.13
C THR A 41 32.06 2.90 -0.41
N ILE A 42 32.84 2.89 0.66
CA ILE A 42 33.22 4.08 1.42
C ILE A 42 34.50 4.65 0.77
N PRO A 43 34.55 5.95 0.39
CA PRO A 43 35.78 6.56 -0.05
C PRO A 43 36.90 6.42 0.98
N PRO A 44 38.17 6.18 0.59
CA PRO A 44 39.29 5.92 1.50
C PRO A 44 39.49 6.98 2.58
N GLU A 45 39.16 8.24 2.27
CA GLU A 45 39.24 9.40 3.14
C GLU A 45 38.26 9.35 4.33
N TYR A 46 37.16 8.57 4.22
CA TYR A 46 36.16 8.42 5.26
C TYR A 46 36.14 7.02 5.90
N ALA A 47 37.03 6.11 5.46
CA ALA A 47 37.04 4.71 5.92
C ALA A 47 37.39 4.56 7.41
N ASN A 48 38.09 5.53 8.02
CA ASN A 48 38.52 5.52 9.43
C ASN A 48 37.63 6.38 10.34
N ARG A 49 36.54 6.92 9.84
CA ARG A 49 35.57 7.71 10.64
C ARG A 49 34.38 6.84 11.01
N ASP A 50 33.43 7.37 11.78
CA ASP A 50 32.18 6.68 12.20
C ASP A 50 31.34 6.21 11.00
N THR A 51 31.75 5.08 10.42
CA THR A 51 31.07 4.45 9.32
C THR A 51 30.18 3.32 9.86
N LYS A 52 28.90 3.35 9.54
CA LYS A 52 27.95 2.31 9.96
C LYS A 52 27.56 1.45 8.77
N GLN A 53 27.66 0.13 8.93
CA GLN A 53 27.20 -0.82 7.93
C GLN A 53 25.70 -1.07 8.11
N LEU A 54 24.93 -1.00 7.01
CA LEU A 54 23.51 -1.33 7.01
C LEU A 54 23.32 -2.73 6.40
N ASP A 55 22.74 -3.65 7.18
CA ASP A 55 22.24 -4.92 6.68
C ASP A 55 20.70 -4.91 6.74
N LYS A 56 20.04 -5.11 5.57
CA LYS A 56 18.58 -5.11 5.43
C LYS A 56 17.89 -3.92 6.13
N GLY A 57 18.51 -2.74 6.07
CA GLY A 57 17.99 -1.53 6.70
C GLY A 57 18.21 -1.45 8.22
N ARG A 58 19.01 -2.35 8.82
CA ARG A 58 19.48 -2.27 10.21
C ARG A 58 20.92 -1.77 10.25
N ILE A 59 21.18 -0.82 11.13
CA ILE A 59 22.54 -0.39 11.45
C ILE A 59 23.18 -1.50 12.31
N ILE A 60 24.26 -2.13 11.81
CA ILE A 60 25.09 -3.03 12.61
C ILE A 60 26.24 -2.19 13.16
N ASP A 61 26.17 -1.82 14.43
CA ASP A 61 27.31 -1.26 15.14
C ASP A 61 28.33 -2.37 15.39
N ARG A 62 29.54 -2.21 14.86
CA ARG A 62 30.65 -3.18 14.99
C ARG A 62 31.22 -3.25 16.38
N ASP A 63 30.75 -2.46 17.33
CA ASP A 63 31.28 -2.29 18.67
C ASP A 63 30.56 -3.06 19.80
N GLU A 64 29.65 -4.00 19.48
CA GLU A 64 28.94 -4.80 20.48
C GLU A 64 29.83 -5.91 21.13
N LYS A 65 31.13 -5.71 21.23
CA LYS A 65 31.99 -6.64 21.99
C LYS A 65 32.79 -5.99 23.11
N ARG A 66 32.43 -4.81 23.59
CA ARG A 66 32.94 -4.27 24.85
C ARG A 66 31.91 -3.42 25.57
N ASP A 67 31.60 -3.86 26.79
CA ASP A 67 30.87 -3.17 27.85
C ASP A 67 29.34 -3.27 27.87
N ALA A 68 28.89 -4.27 28.64
CA ALA A 68 27.61 -4.26 29.32
C ALA A 68 27.60 -3.16 30.41
N GLY A 69 27.06 -1.98 30.10
CA GLY A 69 26.84 -1.01 31.15
C GLY A 69 26.80 0.45 30.70
N LYS A 70 25.77 0.86 29.98
CA LYS A 70 25.14 2.20 30.08
C LYS A 70 23.92 2.26 29.15
N LYS A 71 22.72 2.14 29.72
CA LYS A 71 21.48 2.54 29.09
C LYS A 71 21.46 4.07 28.96
N GLY A 72 21.65 4.57 27.75
CA GLY A 72 21.50 5.97 27.37
C GLY A 72 20.57 6.12 26.13
N PRO A 73 20.12 7.29 25.75
CA PRO A 73 18.86 7.61 25.02
C PRO A 73 18.81 7.23 23.54
N ALA A 74 19.47 6.14 23.11
CA ALA A 74 19.62 5.74 21.70
C ALA A 74 18.31 5.42 20.95
N LYS A 75 17.19 5.25 21.66
CA LYS A 75 15.94 4.83 21.03
C LYS A 75 15.15 5.97 20.37
N LYS A 76 15.32 7.21 20.83
CA LYS A 76 14.66 8.39 20.23
C LYS A 76 15.35 8.83 18.94
N GLU A 77 16.66 8.91 18.94
CA GLU A 77 17.47 9.40 17.81
C GLU A 77 17.32 8.51 16.56
N VAL A 78 17.33 7.19 16.74
CA VAL A 78 17.15 6.23 15.62
C VAL A 78 15.74 6.27 15.02
N VAL A 79 14.73 6.65 15.80
CA VAL A 79 13.34 6.78 15.32
C VAL A 79 13.18 8.10 14.57
N GLU A 80 13.77 9.20 15.05
CA GLU A 80 13.76 10.49 14.39
C GLU A 80 14.50 10.44 13.05
N ASP A 81 15.68 9.82 12.98
CA ASP A 81 16.44 9.63 11.74
C ASP A 81 15.63 8.85 10.68
N LYS A 82 14.94 7.79 11.09
CA LYS A 82 14.11 7.01 10.16
C LYS A 82 12.93 7.82 9.62
N ALA A 83 12.25 8.57 10.47
CA ALA A 83 11.12 9.39 10.07
C ALA A 83 11.55 10.49 9.08
N VAL A 84 12.71 11.12 9.30
CA VAL A 84 13.29 12.13 8.41
C VAL A 84 13.65 11.51 7.06
N ILE A 85 14.32 10.34 7.06
CA ILE A 85 14.68 9.64 5.82
C ILE A 85 13.44 9.23 5.02
N GLU A 86 12.40 8.74 5.69
CA GLU A 86 11.15 8.38 5.02
C GLU A 86 10.39 9.58 4.48
N ALA A 87 10.41 10.71 5.20
CA ALA A 87 9.85 11.96 4.71
C ALA A 87 10.58 12.43 3.45
N GLN A 88 11.92 12.43 3.48
CA GLN A 88 12.74 12.84 2.33
C GLN A 88 12.56 11.90 1.12
N ARG A 89 12.41 10.59 1.34
CA ARG A 89 12.08 9.64 0.26
C ARG A 89 10.74 9.94 -0.38
N ARG A 90 9.72 10.27 0.44
CA ARG A 90 8.39 10.66 -0.07
C ARG A 90 8.46 11.97 -0.87
N ASP A 91 9.18 12.96 -0.38
CA ASP A 91 9.37 14.23 -1.08
C ASP A 91 10.08 14.04 -2.43
N ASN A 92 11.15 13.26 -2.45
CA ASN A 92 11.86 12.93 -3.68
C ASN A 92 10.97 12.16 -4.67
N ALA A 93 10.19 11.19 -4.19
CA ALA A 93 9.25 10.44 -5.02
C ALA A 93 8.16 11.36 -5.60
N LEU A 94 7.64 12.30 -4.81
CA LEU A 94 6.65 13.27 -5.25
C LEU A 94 7.18 14.15 -6.37
N LEU A 95 8.39 14.71 -6.20
CA LEU A 95 9.05 15.55 -7.20
C LEU A 95 9.47 14.79 -8.47
N ALA A 96 9.80 13.51 -8.34
CA ALA A 96 10.14 12.65 -9.47
C ALA A 96 8.91 12.19 -10.25
N THR A 97 7.76 12.07 -9.57
CA THR A 97 6.52 11.57 -10.18
C THR A 97 5.78 12.68 -10.94
N TYR A 98 5.80 13.92 -10.43
CA TYR A 98 5.00 15.03 -10.96
C TYR A 98 5.89 16.21 -11.36
N SER A 99 5.73 16.67 -12.59
CA SER A 99 6.44 17.83 -13.12
C SER A 99 5.74 19.14 -12.76
N ASN A 100 4.44 19.10 -12.53
CA ASN A 100 3.60 20.26 -12.19
C ASN A 100 2.33 19.85 -11.44
N GLU A 101 1.62 20.81 -10.85
CA GLU A 101 0.40 20.59 -10.08
C GLU A 101 -0.74 19.97 -10.90
N LYS A 102 -0.83 20.26 -12.20
CA LYS A 102 -1.87 19.72 -13.07
C LYS A 102 -1.75 18.19 -13.20
N GLU A 103 -0.54 17.66 -13.17
CA GLU A 103 -0.32 16.21 -13.21
C GLU A 103 -0.82 15.53 -11.93
N ILE A 104 -0.71 16.20 -10.77
CA ILE A 104 -1.28 15.73 -9.50
C ILE A 104 -2.81 15.71 -9.60
N ASP A 105 -3.41 16.79 -10.13
CA ASP A 105 -4.86 16.85 -10.35
C ASP A 105 -5.33 15.76 -11.31
N LEU A 106 -4.64 15.54 -12.42
CA LEU A 106 -4.95 14.47 -13.38
C LEU A 106 -4.82 13.08 -12.78
N ALA A 107 -3.82 12.87 -11.92
CA ALA A 107 -3.65 11.61 -11.22
C ALA A 107 -4.78 11.37 -10.20
N ARG A 108 -5.18 12.41 -9.47
CA ARG A 108 -6.36 12.39 -8.60
C ARG A 108 -7.61 11.99 -9.38
N ASP A 109 -7.89 12.70 -10.46
CA ASP A 109 -9.12 12.52 -11.24
C ASP A 109 -9.21 11.11 -11.84
N ARG A 110 -8.08 10.56 -12.31
CA ARG A 110 -8.02 9.15 -12.75
C ARG A 110 -8.30 8.16 -11.63
N ASN A 111 -7.76 8.40 -10.43
CA ASN A 111 -8.04 7.55 -9.27
C ASN A 111 -9.50 7.67 -8.82
N LEU A 112 -10.04 8.90 -8.79
CA LEU A 112 -11.44 9.14 -8.43
C LEU A 112 -12.40 8.45 -9.39
N LEU A 113 -12.14 8.51 -10.69
CA LEU A 113 -12.98 7.86 -11.70
C LEU A 113 -13.22 6.37 -11.38
N GLN A 114 -12.19 5.66 -10.97
CA GLN A 114 -12.30 4.24 -10.61
C GLN A 114 -13.11 4.02 -9.33
N VAL A 115 -12.89 4.85 -8.30
CA VAL A 115 -13.61 4.72 -7.02
C VAL A 115 -15.07 5.15 -7.17
N GLU A 116 -15.33 6.23 -7.89
CA GLU A 116 -16.67 6.72 -8.19
C GLU A 116 -17.49 5.72 -9.03
N ALA A 117 -16.85 5.00 -9.95
CA ALA A 117 -17.52 3.91 -10.67
C ALA A 117 -18.02 2.81 -9.72
N ARG A 118 -17.22 2.48 -8.66
CA ARG A 118 -17.67 1.55 -7.61
C ARG A 118 -18.81 2.13 -6.77
N VAL A 119 -18.74 3.40 -6.40
CA VAL A 119 -19.83 4.09 -5.68
C VAL A 119 -21.12 4.01 -6.46
N ASN A 120 -21.09 4.30 -7.76
CA ASN A 120 -22.25 4.22 -8.64
C ASN A 120 -22.81 2.80 -8.74
N SER A 121 -21.90 1.79 -8.83
CA SER A 121 -22.29 0.38 -8.84
C SER A 121 -22.98 -0.02 -7.53
N TYR A 122 -22.38 0.29 -6.37
CA TYR A 122 -22.99 -0.03 -5.08
C TYR A 122 -24.28 0.72 -4.81
N THR A 123 -24.40 1.97 -5.28
CA THR A 123 -25.64 2.73 -5.22
C THR A 123 -26.75 2.02 -5.99
N THR A 124 -26.46 1.55 -7.19
CA THR A 124 -27.43 0.79 -8.01
C THR A 124 -27.81 -0.53 -7.36
N MET A 125 -26.82 -1.27 -6.81
CA MET A 125 -27.05 -2.53 -6.11
C MET A 125 -27.87 -2.33 -4.83
N LEU A 126 -27.61 -1.27 -4.08
CA LEU A 126 -28.39 -0.91 -2.89
C LEU A 126 -29.85 -0.61 -3.26
N LYS A 127 -30.07 0.24 -4.27
CA LYS A 127 -31.41 0.56 -4.74
C LYS A 127 -32.19 -0.69 -5.18
N SER A 128 -31.54 -1.62 -5.85
CA SER A 128 -32.16 -2.90 -6.24
C SER A 128 -32.49 -3.76 -5.02
N ALA A 129 -31.58 -3.86 -4.04
CA ALA A 129 -31.83 -4.62 -2.82
C ALA A 129 -32.97 -4.03 -1.98
N GLU A 130 -33.04 -2.70 -1.87
CA GLU A 130 -34.13 -2.00 -1.17
C GLU A 130 -35.48 -2.21 -1.88
N ALA A 131 -35.50 -2.20 -3.22
CA ALA A 131 -36.72 -2.47 -3.99
C ALA A 131 -37.21 -3.92 -3.79
N THR A 132 -36.28 -4.90 -3.77
CA THR A 132 -36.60 -6.30 -3.46
C THR A 132 -37.18 -6.45 -2.07
N LEU A 133 -36.54 -5.87 -1.05
CA LEU A 133 -37.03 -5.90 0.32
C LEU A 133 -38.42 -5.26 0.42
N ALA A 134 -38.63 -4.12 -0.23
CA ALA A 134 -39.92 -3.45 -0.23
C ALA A 134 -41.04 -4.35 -0.81
N GLY A 135 -40.77 -5.06 -1.90
CA GLY A 135 -41.72 -6.02 -2.49
C GLY A 135 -42.08 -7.14 -1.53
N LEU A 136 -41.08 -7.76 -0.88
CA LEU A 136 -41.29 -8.83 0.12
C LEU A 136 -42.08 -8.34 1.33
N LEU A 137 -41.83 -7.12 1.80
CA LEU A 137 -42.58 -6.51 2.89
C LEU A 137 -44.04 -6.22 2.51
N GLN A 138 -44.31 -5.80 1.28
CA GLN A 138 -45.67 -5.63 0.75
C GLN A 138 -46.41 -6.98 0.69
N GLU A 139 -45.73 -8.05 0.25
CA GLU A 139 -46.34 -9.39 0.25
C GLU A 139 -46.68 -9.86 1.68
N ARG A 140 -45.75 -9.68 2.62
CA ARG A 140 -45.98 -9.96 4.04
C ARG A 140 -47.22 -9.23 4.57
N ASP A 141 -47.33 -7.94 4.26
CA ASP A 141 -48.44 -7.10 4.76
C ASP A 141 -49.78 -7.51 4.13
N ALA A 142 -49.80 -7.94 2.87
CA ALA A 142 -50.98 -8.46 2.19
C ALA A 142 -51.44 -9.82 2.81
N ILE A 143 -50.49 -10.72 3.15
CA ILE A 143 -50.79 -11.97 3.83
C ILE A 143 -51.38 -11.72 5.21
N ASN A 144 -50.78 -10.82 5.98
CA ASN A 144 -51.26 -10.47 7.32
C ASN A 144 -52.65 -9.84 7.29
N LYS A 145 -52.91 -8.92 6.36
CA LYS A 145 -54.20 -8.29 6.17
C LYS A 145 -55.34 -9.28 5.86
N ASN A 146 -55.00 -10.36 5.16
CA ASN A 146 -55.92 -11.44 4.83
C ASN A 146 -56.06 -12.51 5.91
N GLY A 147 -55.42 -12.34 7.08
CA GLY A 147 -55.45 -13.31 8.20
C GLY A 147 -54.81 -14.67 7.85
N ARG A 148 -53.99 -14.74 6.82
CA ARG A 148 -53.34 -15.96 6.40
C ARG A 148 -52.05 -16.22 7.14
N LYS A 149 -51.71 -17.52 7.34
CA LYS A 149 -50.45 -17.88 7.96
C LYS A 149 -49.28 -17.52 7.01
N MET A 150 -48.26 -16.85 7.56
CA MET A 150 -47.05 -16.48 6.84
C MET A 150 -46.26 -17.72 6.42
N PRO A 151 -45.88 -17.87 5.14
CA PRO A 151 -44.96 -18.92 4.71
C PRO A 151 -43.59 -18.76 5.35
N ALA A 152 -42.97 -19.89 5.76
CA ALA A 152 -41.62 -19.85 6.31
C ALA A 152 -40.58 -19.35 5.30
N SER A 153 -40.78 -19.65 4.01
CA SER A 153 -39.92 -19.14 2.93
C SER A 153 -39.90 -17.61 2.88
N LEU A 154 -41.11 -16.96 2.97
CA LEU A 154 -41.18 -15.49 2.92
C LEU A 154 -40.45 -14.86 4.12
N ILE A 155 -40.52 -15.48 5.31
CA ILE A 155 -39.76 -14.99 6.48
C ILE A 155 -38.28 -15.05 6.21
N GLN A 156 -37.80 -16.16 5.64
CA GLN A 156 -36.40 -16.32 5.27
C GLN A 156 -35.99 -15.31 4.20
N ASP A 157 -36.78 -15.16 3.14
CA ASP A 157 -36.51 -14.22 2.04
C ASP A 157 -36.40 -12.78 2.54
N ILE A 158 -37.25 -12.36 3.46
CA ILE A 158 -37.19 -11.03 4.08
C ILE A 158 -35.89 -10.88 4.89
N THR A 159 -35.53 -11.88 5.71
CA THR A 159 -34.31 -11.85 6.52
C THR A 159 -33.06 -11.74 5.61
N GLU A 160 -33.02 -12.50 4.53
CA GLU A 160 -31.92 -12.45 3.57
C GLU A 160 -31.85 -11.11 2.83
N ALA A 161 -32.99 -10.55 2.44
CA ALA A 161 -33.08 -9.24 1.79
C ALA A 161 -32.65 -8.10 2.75
N GLU A 162 -33.05 -8.14 4.02
CA GLU A 162 -32.59 -7.19 5.04
C GLU A 162 -31.07 -7.25 5.21
N ALA A 163 -30.53 -8.45 5.35
CA ALA A 163 -29.08 -8.65 5.45
C ALA A 163 -28.33 -8.14 4.22
N LEU A 164 -28.91 -8.33 3.02
CA LEU A 164 -28.35 -7.82 1.76
C LEU A 164 -28.32 -6.28 1.75
N VAL A 165 -29.41 -5.63 2.15
CA VAL A 165 -29.47 -4.15 2.23
C VAL A 165 -28.41 -3.61 3.18
N VAL A 166 -28.27 -4.23 4.38
CA VAL A 166 -27.23 -3.84 5.35
C VAL A 166 -25.83 -3.95 4.75
N ARG A 167 -25.55 -5.06 4.08
CA ARG A 167 -24.25 -5.28 3.41
C ARG A 167 -23.99 -4.23 2.34
N ARG A 168 -24.95 -3.94 1.46
CA ARG A 168 -24.81 -2.94 0.39
C ARG A 168 -24.62 -1.53 0.93
N LYS A 169 -25.29 -1.16 2.03
CA LYS A 169 -25.06 0.12 2.72
C LYS A 169 -23.62 0.24 3.22
N LYS A 170 -23.08 -0.81 3.83
CA LYS A 170 -21.70 -0.83 4.32
C LYS A 170 -20.68 -0.73 3.18
N GLU A 171 -20.89 -1.44 2.07
CA GLU A 171 -20.03 -1.37 0.89
C GLU A 171 -20.02 0.04 0.29
N LEU A 172 -21.19 0.67 0.18
CA LEU A 172 -21.33 2.05 -0.30
C LEU A 172 -20.64 3.05 0.64
N GLU A 173 -20.83 2.92 1.94
CA GLU A 173 -20.17 3.78 2.94
C GLU A 173 -18.64 3.66 2.86
N THR A 174 -18.13 2.42 2.74
CA THR A 174 -16.69 2.18 2.61
C THR A 174 -16.14 2.84 1.35
N SER A 175 -16.83 2.72 0.22
CA SER A 175 -16.40 3.35 -1.03
C SER A 175 -16.48 4.88 -0.99
N ASN A 176 -17.46 5.46 -0.30
CA ASN A 176 -17.53 6.90 -0.09
C ASN A 176 -16.36 7.41 0.79
N LYS A 177 -16.00 6.67 1.83
CA LYS A 177 -14.79 6.99 2.63
C LYS A 177 -13.52 6.92 1.80
N GLU A 178 -13.43 5.98 0.86
CA GLU A 178 -12.29 5.89 -0.05
C GLU A 178 -12.22 7.09 -1.00
N VAL A 179 -13.35 7.60 -1.52
CA VAL A 179 -13.39 8.83 -2.31
C VAL A 179 -12.79 10.00 -1.52
N GLU A 180 -13.22 10.18 -0.27
CA GLU A 180 -12.69 11.27 0.57
C GLU A 180 -11.21 11.07 0.92
N ALA A 181 -10.77 9.84 1.17
CA ALA A 181 -9.37 9.52 1.41
C ALA A 181 -8.49 9.82 0.18
N VAL A 182 -8.95 9.49 -1.03
CA VAL A 182 -8.25 9.82 -2.28
C VAL A 182 -8.13 11.34 -2.43
N LYS A 183 -9.23 12.10 -2.26
CA LYS A 183 -9.21 13.56 -2.33
C LYS A 183 -8.23 14.17 -1.34
N ALA A 184 -8.30 13.74 -0.07
CA ALA A 184 -7.44 14.25 0.99
C ALA A 184 -5.95 13.96 0.71
N ARG A 185 -5.63 12.76 0.24
CA ARG A 185 -4.26 12.38 -0.11
C ARG A 185 -3.70 13.29 -1.21
N TYR A 186 -4.41 13.45 -2.32
CA TYR A 186 -3.92 14.28 -3.42
C TYR A 186 -3.89 15.77 -3.09
N ALA A 187 -4.77 16.25 -2.20
CA ALA A 187 -4.69 17.60 -1.68
C ALA A 187 -3.41 17.81 -0.85
N ALA A 188 -3.07 16.85 0.02
CA ALA A 188 -1.83 16.88 0.78
C ALA A 188 -0.59 16.78 -0.11
N ASP A 189 -0.58 15.89 -1.10
CA ASP A 189 0.50 15.75 -2.09
C ASP A 189 0.71 17.07 -2.86
N LYS A 190 -0.37 17.73 -3.29
CA LYS A 190 -0.32 19.01 -4.00
C LYS A 190 0.22 20.14 -3.12
N GLN A 191 -0.23 20.20 -1.86
CA GLN A 191 0.30 21.18 -0.91
C GLN A 191 1.79 20.95 -0.69
N ARG A 192 2.21 19.70 -0.45
CA ARG A 192 3.63 19.38 -0.24
C ARG A 192 4.48 19.68 -1.47
N TYR A 193 3.98 19.42 -2.67
CA TYR A 193 4.64 19.77 -3.91
C TYR A 193 4.88 21.28 -4.02
N ARG A 194 3.90 22.11 -3.66
CA ARG A 194 4.04 23.59 -3.63
C ARG A 194 5.13 24.03 -2.67
N GLU A 195 5.13 23.48 -1.46
CA GLU A 195 6.16 23.76 -0.45
C GLU A 195 7.56 23.45 -0.99
N LEU A 196 7.76 22.27 -1.55
CA LEU A 196 9.03 21.82 -2.09
C LEU A 196 9.51 22.66 -3.30
N LYS A 197 8.58 23.16 -4.09
CA LYS A 197 8.87 24.03 -5.27
C LYS A 197 8.93 25.53 -4.92
N GLY A 198 8.64 25.93 -3.68
CA GLY A 198 8.57 27.34 -3.28
C GLY A 198 7.43 28.11 -3.95
N ILE A 199 6.35 27.42 -4.34
CA ILE A 199 5.19 28.02 -5.00
C ILE A 199 4.26 28.55 -3.90
N SER A 200 4.08 29.87 -3.84
CA SER A 200 3.10 30.47 -2.91
C SER A 200 1.67 29.99 -3.22
N PRO A 201 0.84 29.77 -2.17
CA PRO A 201 -0.57 29.48 -2.40
C PRO A 201 -1.23 30.60 -3.21
N ALA A 202 -2.00 30.25 -4.21
CA ALA A 202 -2.81 31.23 -4.94
C ALA A 202 -3.75 31.92 -3.94
N LYS A 203 -3.73 33.28 -3.94
CA LYS A 203 -4.64 34.11 -3.14
C LYS A 203 -6.08 33.95 -3.64
#